data_06fd793325bdbd20a186272fc54922f0
#
_entry.id   06fd793325bdbd20a186272fc54922f0
#
_cell.length_a   1.000
_cell.length_b   1.000
_cell.length_c   1.000
_cell.angle_alpha   90.00
_cell.angle_beta   90.00
_cell.angle_gamma   90.00
#
_symmetry.space_group_name_H-M   'P 1'
#
loop_
_entity.id
_entity.type
_entity.pdbx_description
1 polymer ?
#
loop_
_entity_poly.entity_id
_entity_poly.type
_entity_poly.pdbx_seq_one_letter_code
_entity_poly.pdbx_strand_id
1 'polypeptide(L)'
;GGFNSQLIRKVIEQVKNPGQLKVNRIGGHRIESSIPDDKIEIDFVTVGKKGASIIRKISKNIIATFDELTYLPGIESVRALARLVMDEYKAKKYDKIVIAYTDYISTVVQHPKLRQILPVSKVDIEKQLADMDVLAKEYGLDEPKMEYKVEPDAKTVLTEILPRLVEMQVYHAILESNASKESARMVAMRNATDAANDMVDNLTLIFNQMRQAGITQEIAEISAGRAALE
;
A
#
# COMPACT_ATOMS: atom_id res chain seq x y z
N GLY A 1 -8.78 -9.26 -0.22
CA GLY A 1 -9.75 -8.25 0.14
C GLY A 1 -9.58 -6.98 -0.69
N GLY A 2 -10.43 -6.00 -0.41
CA GLY A 2 -10.50 -4.73 -1.16
C GLY A 2 -9.20 -3.93 -1.22
N PHE A 3 -8.33 -4.07 -0.24
CA PHE A 3 -7.03 -3.42 -0.16
C PHE A 3 -6.19 -3.54 -1.45
N ASN A 4 -5.89 -4.78 -1.87
CA ASN A 4 -5.10 -5.01 -3.07
C ASN A 4 -5.84 -4.59 -4.35
N SER A 5 -7.17 -4.72 -4.37
CA SER A 5 -7.98 -4.42 -5.55
C SER A 5 -7.95 -2.94 -5.92
N GLN A 6 -7.92 -2.04 -4.94
CA GLN A 6 -7.85 -0.59 -5.18
C GLN A 6 -6.51 -0.19 -5.81
N LEU A 7 -5.39 -0.68 -5.26
CA LEU A 7 -4.06 -0.42 -5.83
C LEU A 7 -3.95 -0.95 -7.26
N ILE A 8 -4.38 -2.19 -7.47
CA ILE A 8 -4.34 -2.85 -8.78
C ILE A 8 -5.19 -2.09 -9.80
N ARG A 9 -6.41 -1.67 -9.43
CA ARG A 9 -7.28 -0.88 -10.32
C ARG A 9 -6.58 0.39 -10.75
N LYS A 10 -5.94 1.11 -9.81
CA LYS A 10 -5.21 2.34 -10.12
C LYS A 10 -4.01 2.09 -11.04
N VAL A 11 -3.28 1.01 -10.84
CA VAL A 11 -2.16 0.62 -11.73
C VAL A 11 -2.68 0.27 -13.13
N ILE A 12 -3.75 -0.51 -13.24
CA ILE A 12 -4.35 -0.88 -14.53
C ILE A 12 -4.89 0.36 -15.27
N GLU A 13 -5.53 1.27 -14.56
CA GLU A 13 -6.00 2.55 -15.12
C GLU A 13 -4.84 3.35 -15.70
N GLN A 14 -3.72 3.42 -14.98
CA GLN A 14 -2.52 4.11 -15.43
C GLN A 14 -1.87 3.44 -16.64
N VAL A 15 -1.89 2.09 -16.71
CA VAL A 15 -1.39 1.34 -17.87
C VAL A 15 -2.26 1.56 -19.10
N LYS A 16 -3.57 1.70 -18.92
CA LYS A 16 -4.51 1.98 -20.02
C LYS A 16 -4.42 3.42 -20.51
N ASN A 17 -4.15 4.35 -19.60
CA ASN A 17 -4.09 5.79 -19.87
C ASN A 17 -2.71 6.35 -19.43
N PRO A 18 -1.64 6.07 -20.18
CA PRO A 18 -0.28 6.41 -19.78
C PRO A 18 0.04 7.92 -19.87
N GLY A 19 -0.89 8.75 -20.31
CA GLY A 19 -0.69 10.19 -20.43
C GLY A 19 -0.18 10.89 -19.18
N GLN A 20 -0.57 10.43 -17.98
CA GLN A 20 -0.04 10.97 -16.72
C GLN A 20 1.44 10.59 -16.48
N LEU A 21 1.92 9.52 -17.10
CA LEU A 21 3.32 9.09 -17.02
C LEU A 21 4.25 9.97 -17.86
N LYS A 22 3.73 10.72 -18.83
CA LYS A 22 4.52 11.65 -19.65
C LYS A 22 5.02 12.86 -18.87
N VAL A 23 4.34 13.22 -17.80
CA VAL A 23 4.69 14.39 -17.01
C VAL A 23 5.82 14.03 -16.04
N ASN A 24 7.03 14.50 -16.34
CA ASN A 24 8.15 14.44 -15.43
C ASN A 24 8.18 15.70 -14.54
N ARG A 25 8.48 15.49 -13.27
CA ARG A 25 8.69 16.59 -12.32
C ARG A 25 10.18 16.73 -12.08
N ILE A 26 10.80 17.70 -12.73
CA ILE A 26 12.23 17.97 -12.61
C ILE A 26 12.40 19.43 -12.18
N GLY A 27 13.14 19.67 -11.10
CA GLY A 27 13.48 21.02 -10.66
C GLY A 27 12.29 21.95 -10.36
N GLY A 28 11.13 21.39 -9.95
CA GLY A 28 9.91 22.18 -9.71
C GLY A 28 9.03 22.42 -10.95
N HIS A 29 9.50 22.08 -12.13
CA HIS A 29 8.76 22.23 -13.37
C HIS A 29 8.11 20.89 -13.80
N ARG A 30 6.95 21.00 -14.42
CA ARG A 30 6.33 19.88 -15.13
C ARG A 30 6.84 19.90 -16.55
N ILE A 31 7.60 18.88 -16.93
CA ILE A 31 8.09 18.69 -18.30
C ILE A 31 7.24 17.55 -18.88
N GLU A 32 6.45 17.87 -19.89
CA GLU A 32 5.67 16.89 -20.61
C GLU A 32 6.49 16.36 -21.80
N SER A 33 6.61 15.03 -21.89
CA SER A 33 7.23 14.39 -23.03
C SER A 33 6.28 14.44 -24.23
N SER A 34 6.80 14.77 -25.42
CA SER A 34 6.06 14.78 -26.67
C SER A 34 5.79 13.38 -27.25
N ILE A 35 6.15 12.31 -26.53
CA ILE A 35 5.99 10.93 -26.99
C ILE A 35 4.49 10.58 -27.05
N PRO A 36 3.98 10.01 -28.15
CA PRO A 36 2.61 9.52 -28.25
C PRO A 36 2.33 8.42 -27.22
N ASP A 37 1.08 8.29 -26.74
CA ASP A 37 0.70 7.34 -25.67
C ASP A 37 0.92 5.88 -26.07
N ASP A 38 0.75 5.58 -27.33
CA ASP A 38 0.95 4.24 -27.92
C ASP A 38 2.41 3.78 -27.96
N LYS A 39 3.36 4.69 -27.85
CA LYS A 39 4.81 4.42 -27.83
C LYS A 39 5.41 4.33 -26.42
N ILE A 40 4.58 4.48 -25.38
CA ILE A 40 5.05 4.37 -24.01
C ILE A 40 5.13 2.88 -23.64
N GLU A 41 6.33 2.39 -23.47
CA GLU A 41 6.58 1.05 -22.94
C GLU A 41 6.62 1.10 -21.41
N ILE A 42 5.92 0.15 -20.78
CA ILE A 42 5.82 0.06 -19.32
C ILE A 42 6.21 -1.35 -18.91
N ASP A 43 7.32 -1.44 -18.20
CA ASP A 43 7.79 -2.65 -17.57
C ASP A 43 7.58 -2.61 -16.05
N PHE A 44 7.53 -3.77 -15.44
CA PHE A 44 7.20 -3.88 -14.03
C PHE A 44 8.29 -4.59 -13.24
N VAL A 45 8.55 -4.07 -12.06
CA VAL A 45 9.19 -4.80 -10.97
C VAL A 45 8.14 -4.98 -9.89
N THR A 46 7.90 -6.21 -9.46
CA THR A 46 6.84 -6.53 -8.52
C THR A 46 7.39 -6.98 -7.18
N VAL A 47 6.75 -6.52 -6.10
CA VAL A 47 6.99 -6.97 -4.74
C VAL A 47 5.75 -7.71 -4.26
N GLY A 48 5.88 -9.02 -4.08
CA GLY A 48 4.80 -9.92 -3.68
C GLY A 48 4.10 -10.64 -4.82
N LYS A 49 3.66 -11.87 -4.53
CA LYS A 49 3.10 -12.84 -5.50
C LYS A 49 1.82 -12.36 -6.21
N LYS A 50 0.96 -11.63 -5.49
CA LYS A 50 -0.33 -11.16 -6.05
C LYS A 50 -0.13 -10.11 -7.15
N GLY A 51 0.81 -9.18 -6.95
CA GLY A 51 1.17 -8.18 -7.97
C GLY A 51 1.66 -8.84 -9.24
N ALA A 52 2.64 -9.74 -9.12
CA ALA A 52 3.20 -10.49 -10.25
C ALA A 52 2.12 -11.28 -11.03
N SER A 53 1.23 -11.97 -10.32
CA SER A 53 0.14 -12.74 -10.96
C SER A 53 -0.78 -11.86 -11.82
N ILE A 54 -1.07 -10.64 -11.36
CA ILE A 54 -1.98 -9.74 -12.09
C ILE A 54 -1.30 -9.08 -13.26
N ILE A 55 -0.04 -8.64 -13.11
CA ILE A 55 0.71 -8.04 -14.19
C ILE A 55 0.89 -9.05 -15.35
N ARG A 56 1.15 -10.33 -15.04
CA ARG A 56 1.17 -11.39 -16.04
C ARG A 56 -0.16 -11.53 -16.80
N LYS A 57 -1.30 -11.40 -16.11
CA LYS A 57 -2.63 -11.49 -16.73
C LYS A 57 -2.92 -10.36 -17.71
N ILE A 58 -2.35 -9.18 -17.51
CA ILE A 58 -2.48 -8.05 -18.44
C ILE A 58 -1.39 -8.05 -19.53
N SER A 59 -0.62 -9.15 -19.63
CA SER A 59 0.42 -9.36 -20.64
C SER A 59 1.47 -8.26 -20.71
N LYS A 60 1.83 -7.68 -19.52
CA LYS A 60 2.92 -6.73 -19.40
C LYS A 60 4.19 -7.42 -18.93
N ASN A 61 5.33 -6.87 -19.36
CA ASN A 61 6.63 -7.42 -19.04
C ASN A 61 6.97 -7.21 -17.55
N ILE A 62 7.53 -8.24 -16.92
CA ILE A 62 8.03 -8.18 -15.54
C ILE A 62 9.52 -8.44 -15.57
N ILE A 63 10.30 -7.44 -15.23
CA ILE A 63 11.77 -7.51 -15.19
C ILE A 63 12.22 -8.37 -14.01
N ALA A 64 11.62 -8.17 -12.84
CA ALA A 64 11.97 -8.88 -11.62
C ALA A 64 10.76 -9.00 -10.68
N THR A 65 10.75 -10.08 -9.90
CA THR A 65 9.75 -10.32 -8.85
C THR A 65 10.47 -10.60 -7.54
N PHE A 66 10.14 -9.84 -6.51
CA PHE A 66 10.64 -10.02 -5.16
C PHE A 66 9.52 -10.61 -4.30
N ASP A 67 9.56 -11.91 -4.07
CA ASP A 67 8.43 -12.63 -3.43
C ASP A 67 8.50 -12.65 -1.90
N GLU A 68 9.69 -12.53 -1.33
CA GLU A 68 9.94 -12.75 0.10
C GLU A 68 10.47 -11.51 0.82
N LEU A 69 9.72 -10.42 0.79
CA LEU A 69 9.94 -9.38 1.78
C LEU A 69 9.20 -9.75 3.06
N THR A 70 9.96 -9.93 4.15
CA THR A 70 9.42 -10.16 5.49
C THR A 70 8.44 -9.06 5.90
N TYR A 71 7.65 -9.32 6.92
CA TYR A 71 6.68 -8.36 7.47
C TYR A 71 7.30 -7.00 7.82
N LEU A 72 8.49 -7.02 8.42
CA LEU A 72 9.35 -5.87 8.68
C LEU A 72 10.69 -6.10 7.97
N PRO A 73 10.78 -5.76 6.68
CA PRO A 73 12.04 -5.93 5.96
C PRO A 73 13.07 -4.96 6.52
N GLY A 74 14.29 -5.45 6.73
CA GLY A 74 15.43 -4.56 6.94
C GLY A 74 15.76 -3.80 5.65
N ILE A 75 16.41 -2.67 5.77
CA ILE A 75 16.84 -1.86 4.61
C ILE A 75 17.68 -2.67 3.63
N GLU A 76 18.44 -3.64 4.12
CA GLU A 76 19.27 -4.55 3.31
C GLU A 76 18.44 -5.33 2.28
N SER A 77 17.25 -5.81 2.69
CA SER A 77 16.35 -6.56 1.79
C SER A 77 15.80 -5.72 0.65
N VAL A 78 15.70 -4.41 0.86
CA VAL A 78 15.18 -3.46 -0.12
C VAL A 78 16.29 -2.92 -1.03
N ARG A 79 17.54 -2.97 -0.56
CA ARG A 79 18.69 -2.44 -1.30
C ARG A 79 18.87 -3.10 -2.67
N ALA A 80 18.64 -4.40 -2.79
CA ALA A 80 18.71 -5.12 -4.06
C ALA A 80 17.69 -4.59 -5.08
N LEU A 81 16.46 -4.35 -4.63
CA LEU A 81 15.39 -3.76 -5.45
C LEU A 81 15.75 -2.33 -5.87
N ALA A 82 16.19 -1.49 -4.93
CA ALA A 82 16.53 -0.10 -5.21
C ALA A 82 17.73 0.00 -6.17
N ARG A 83 18.75 -0.84 -6.01
CA ARG A 83 19.90 -0.90 -6.92
C ARG A 83 19.47 -1.31 -8.32
N LEU A 84 18.71 -2.39 -8.47
CA LEU A 84 18.20 -2.82 -9.77
C LEU A 84 17.54 -1.65 -10.53
N VAL A 85 16.64 -0.94 -9.85
CA VAL A 85 15.89 0.17 -10.43
C VAL A 85 16.80 1.35 -10.78
N MET A 86 17.76 1.67 -9.92
CA MET A 86 18.74 2.74 -10.19
C MET A 86 19.69 2.40 -11.33
N ASP A 87 20.14 1.15 -11.43
CA ASP A 87 21.08 0.72 -12.46
C ASP A 87 20.41 0.70 -13.84
N GLU A 88 19.17 0.23 -13.95
CA GLU A 88 18.37 0.28 -15.17
C GLU A 88 18.11 1.74 -15.62
N TYR A 89 17.88 2.66 -14.68
CA TYR A 89 17.74 4.09 -14.97
C TYR A 89 19.06 4.73 -15.42
N LYS A 90 20.17 4.42 -14.73
CA LYS A 90 21.52 4.92 -15.14
C LYS A 90 21.93 4.40 -16.51
N ALA A 91 21.54 3.17 -16.85
CA ALA A 91 21.74 2.57 -18.18
C ALA A 91 20.86 3.21 -19.28
N LYS A 92 20.01 4.19 -18.93
CA LYS A 92 19.08 4.88 -19.84
C LYS A 92 18.09 3.94 -20.54
N LYS A 93 17.77 2.81 -19.93
CA LYS A 93 16.72 1.94 -20.44
C LYS A 93 15.32 2.51 -20.15
N TYR A 94 15.19 3.26 -19.07
CA TYR A 94 13.94 3.88 -18.63
C TYR A 94 14.13 5.36 -18.37
N ASP A 95 13.20 6.17 -18.85
CA ASP A 95 13.18 7.62 -18.66
C ASP A 95 12.55 8.01 -17.34
N LYS A 96 11.73 7.11 -16.77
CA LYS A 96 10.98 7.39 -15.55
C LYS A 96 10.74 6.12 -14.74
N ILE A 97 10.85 6.27 -13.44
CA ILE A 97 10.53 5.20 -12.49
C ILE A 97 9.48 5.69 -11.52
N VAL A 98 8.40 4.92 -11.43
CA VAL A 98 7.25 5.21 -10.57
C VAL A 98 7.00 4.02 -9.66
N ILE A 99 6.83 4.27 -8.38
CA ILE A 99 6.38 3.28 -7.41
C ILE A 99 4.87 3.41 -7.19
N ALA A 100 4.19 2.26 -7.24
CA ALA A 100 2.78 2.13 -6.89
C ALA A 100 2.66 1.39 -5.56
N TYR A 101 2.08 2.02 -4.56
CA TYR A 101 1.93 1.46 -3.22
C TYR A 101 0.69 2.01 -2.54
N THR A 102 0.33 1.46 -1.39
CA THR A 102 -0.77 1.98 -0.59
C THR A 102 -0.21 2.80 0.56
N ASP A 103 -0.54 4.08 0.53
CA ASP A 103 -0.19 5.09 1.52
C ASP A 103 -1.02 4.90 2.78
N TYR A 104 -0.39 4.88 3.94
CA TYR A 104 -1.04 4.76 5.22
C TYR A 104 -1.36 6.15 5.79
N ILE A 105 -2.65 6.47 5.90
CA ILE A 105 -3.09 7.73 6.52
C ILE A 105 -3.60 7.48 7.93
N SER A 106 -4.43 6.44 8.10
CA SER A 106 -4.95 6.02 9.39
C SER A 106 -5.33 4.55 9.38
N THR A 107 -5.69 4.00 10.53
CA THR A 107 -6.15 2.60 10.65
C THR A 107 -7.34 2.28 9.76
N VAL A 108 -8.18 3.25 9.44
CA VAL A 108 -9.39 3.07 8.63
C VAL A 108 -9.19 3.56 7.20
N VAL A 109 -8.29 4.53 6.99
CA VAL A 109 -8.11 5.21 5.70
C VAL A 109 -6.74 4.88 5.13
N GLN A 110 -6.73 4.21 3.97
CA GLN A 110 -5.55 3.93 3.18
C GLN A 110 -5.82 4.31 1.72
N HIS A 111 -4.87 4.95 1.06
CA HIS A 111 -5.02 5.37 -0.32
C HIS A 111 -3.96 4.79 -1.25
N PRO A 112 -4.35 4.21 -2.40
CA PRO A 112 -3.39 3.82 -3.42
C PRO A 112 -2.71 5.06 -4.00
N LYS A 113 -1.39 5.06 -4.05
CA LYS A 113 -0.56 6.18 -4.48
C LYS A 113 0.42 5.75 -5.56
N LEU A 114 0.64 6.63 -6.52
CA LEU A 114 1.67 6.53 -7.53
C LEU A 114 2.66 7.67 -7.28
N ARG A 115 3.91 7.32 -7.06
CA ARG A 115 4.96 8.29 -6.77
C ARG A 115 6.12 8.13 -7.73
N GLN A 116 6.56 9.23 -8.34
CA GLN A 116 7.79 9.26 -9.12
C GLN A 116 8.98 9.15 -8.16
N ILE A 117 9.89 8.21 -8.45
CA ILE A 117 11.15 8.06 -7.73
C ILE A 117 12.29 8.64 -8.56
N LEU A 118 12.33 8.32 -9.85
CA LEU A 118 13.33 8.83 -10.78
C LEU A 118 12.63 9.39 -12.03
N PRO A 119 13.12 10.50 -12.57
CA PRO A 119 14.12 11.39 -11.99
C PRO A 119 13.67 11.99 -10.65
N VAL A 120 14.62 12.26 -9.76
CA VAL A 120 14.31 12.83 -8.43
C VAL A 120 13.76 14.24 -8.59
N SER A 121 12.59 14.47 -8.00
CA SER A 121 11.92 15.77 -8.05
C SER A 121 12.33 16.63 -6.85
N LYS A 122 12.81 17.83 -7.10
CA LYS A 122 13.13 18.81 -6.04
C LYS A 122 11.91 19.10 -5.15
N VAL A 123 10.74 19.24 -5.75
CA VAL A 123 9.46 19.47 -5.02
C VAL A 123 9.12 18.32 -4.08
N ASP A 124 9.36 17.07 -4.50
CA ASP A 124 9.07 15.93 -3.64
C ASP A 124 10.06 15.82 -2.48
N ILE A 125 11.33 16.25 -2.67
CA ILE A 125 12.32 16.35 -1.59
C ILE A 125 11.93 17.46 -0.61
N GLU A 126 11.62 18.65 -1.10
CA GLU A 126 11.22 19.80 -0.28
C GLU A 126 9.97 19.48 0.55
N LYS A 127 9.00 18.77 -0.04
CA LYS A 127 7.81 18.33 0.68
C LYS A 127 8.14 17.33 1.77
N GLN A 128 9.02 16.36 1.51
CA GLN A 128 9.46 15.40 2.54
C GLN A 128 10.19 16.09 3.68
N LEU A 129 11.05 17.06 3.37
CA LEU A 129 11.73 17.85 4.40
C LEU A 129 10.73 18.65 5.23
N ALA A 130 9.74 19.29 4.58
CA ALA A 130 8.69 20.02 5.29
C ALA A 130 7.84 19.11 6.19
N ASP A 131 7.50 17.90 5.72
CA ASP A 131 6.78 16.90 6.52
C ASP A 131 7.62 16.44 7.72
N MET A 132 8.94 16.30 7.57
CA MET A 132 9.88 16.00 8.66
C MET A 132 10.02 17.17 9.64
N ASP A 133 10.07 18.41 9.18
CA ASP A 133 10.13 19.61 10.03
C ASP A 133 8.87 19.75 10.88
N VAL A 134 7.70 19.42 10.35
CA VAL A 134 6.44 19.39 11.12
C VAL A 134 6.51 18.35 12.24
N LEU A 135 6.99 17.14 11.93
CA LEU A 135 7.18 16.09 12.93
C LEU A 135 8.23 16.49 13.97
N ALA A 136 9.36 17.06 13.54
CA ALA A 136 10.40 17.52 14.46
C ALA A 136 9.87 18.55 15.46
N LYS A 137 9.04 19.50 15.01
CA LYS A 137 8.37 20.48 15.88
C LYS A 137 7.37 19.84 16.84
N GLU A 138 6.60 18.85 16.38
CA GLU A 138 5.65 18.11 17.21
C GLU A 138 6.34 17.36 18.35
N TYR A 139 7.57 16.85 18.10
CA TYR A 139 8.40 16.19 19.11
C TYR A 139 9.32 17.14 19.89
N GLY A 140 9.19 18.47 19.72
CA GLY A 140 9.97 19.47 20.45
C GLY A 140 11.45 19.53 20.04
N LEU A 141 11.77 19.06 18.84
CA LEU A 141 13.11 19.09 18.25
C LEU A 141 13.26 20.38 17.42
N ASP A 142 13.17 21.54 18.06
CA ASP A 142 13.49 22.81 17.41
C ASP A 142 15.00 22.90 17.21
N GLU A 143 15.47 22.60 16.01
CA GLU A 143 16.87 22.82 15.65
C GLU A 143 17.10 24.31 15.35
N PRO A 144 18.16 24.89 15.92
CA PRO A 144 18.59 26.22 15.50
C PRO A 144 18.99 26.16 14.00
N LYS A 145 18.63 27.19 13.24
CA LYS A 145 19.04 27.33 11.84
C LYS A 145 20.57 27.38 11.77
N MET A 146 21.19 26.22 11.63
CA MET A 146 22.63 26.12 11.38
C MET A 146 22.89 26.27 9.89
N GLU A 147 23.82 27.15 9.52
CA GLU A 147 24.39 27.17 8.17
C GLU A 147 25.32 25.96 8.04
N TYR A 148 24.90 24.98 7.24
CA TYR A 148 25.74 23.82 6.96
C TYR A 148 26.73 24.12 5.85
N LYS A 149 28.01 23.92 6.11
CA LYS A 149 29.05 23.95 5.11
C LYS A 149 29.15 22.60 4.44
N VAL A 150 29.00 22.59 3.11
CA VAL A 150 29.05 21.36 2.30
C VAL A 150 30.51 21.13 1.88
N GLU A 151 31.07 20.00 2.29
CA GLU A 151 32.44 19.58 1.94
C GLU A 151 32.42 18.17 1.31
N PRO A 152 33.19 17.89 0.26
CA PRO A 152 34.11 18.81 -0.43
C PRO A 152 33.40 19.79 -1.37
N ASP A 153 32.29 19.39 -2.00
CA ASP A 153 31.47 20.23 -2.87
C ASP A 153 30.05 19.65 -2.98
N ALA A 154 29.08 20.50 -3.31
CA ALA A 154 27.67 20.12 -3.36
C ALA A 154 27.36 19.01 -4.38
N LYS A 155 28.11 18.95 -5.50
CA LYS A 155 27.90 17.95 -6.55
C LYS A 155 28.33 16.56 -6.08
N THR A 156 29.47 16.44 -5.44
CA THR A 156 29.98 15.18 -4.88
C THR A 156 29.03 14.68 -3.81
N VAL A 157 28.64 15.55 -2.87
CA VAL A 157 27.73 15.18 -1.79
C VAL A 157 26.37 14.73 -2.33
N LEU A 158 25.81 15.43 -3.31
CA LEU A 158 24.55 15.02 -3.95
C LEU A 158 24.67 13.67 -4.66
N THR A 159 25.79 13.39 -5.32
CA THR A 159 26.03 12.12 -6.02
C THR A 159 26.01 10.93 -5.03
N GLU A 160 26.50 11.13 -3.81
CA GLU A 160 26.51 10.11 -2.77
C GLU A 160 25.16 9.99 -2.03
N ILE A 161 24.46 11.10 -1.86
CA ILE A 161 23.18 11.11 -1.12
C ILE A 161 22.02 10.62 -1.97
N LEU A 162 21.96 10.97 -3.27
CA LEU A 162 20.82 10.63 -4.13
C LEU A 162 20.50 9.13 -4.18
N PRO A 163 21.47 8.21 -4.30
CA PRO A 163 21.16 6.78 -4.23
C PRO A 163 20.53 6.36 -2.90
N ARG A 164 21.00 6.92 -1.80
CA ARG A 164 20.44 6.63 -0.47
C ARG A 164 19.03 7.16 -0.31
N LEU A 165 18.73 8.34 -0.86
CA LEU A 165 17.38 8.88 -0.89
C LEU A 165 16.42 7.97 -1.67
N VAL A 166 16.86 7.43 -2.81
CA VAL A 166 16.07 6.46 -3.58
C VAL A 166 15.83 5.18 -2.78
N GLU A 167 16.87 4.61 -2.16
CA GLU A 167 16.75 3.45 -1.28
C GLU A 167 15.72 3.71 -0.16
N MET A 168 15.81 4.86 0.50
CA MET A 168 14.89 5.25 1.57
C MET A 168 13.45 5.43 1.07
N GLN A 169 13.24 6.04 -0.10
CA GLN A 169 11.90 6.20 -0.66
C GLN A 169 11.25 4.87 -0.98
N VAL A 170 11.99 3.92 -1.54
CA VAL A 170 11.50 2.56 -1.81
C VAL A 170 11.20 1.85 -0.50
N TYR A 171 12.07 1.96 0.49
CA TYR A 171 11.90 1.37 1.82
C TYR A 171 10.64 1.90 2.51
N HIS A 172 10.45 3.22 2.55
CA HIS A 172 9.25 3.84 3.11
C HIS A 172 7.98 3.35 2.43
N ALA A 173 7.95 3.31 1.11
CA ALA A 173 6.77 2.83 0.38
C ALA A 173 6.41 1.37 0.72
N ILE A 174 7.39 0.52 0.97
CA ILE A 174 7.18 -0.87 1.40
C ILE A 174 6.64 -0.91 2.83
N LEU A 175 7.21 -0.12 3.75
CA LEU A 175 6.72 -0.04 5.14
C LEU A 175 5.30 0.50 5.21
N GLU A 176 4.98 1.58 4.50
CA GLU A 176 3.64 2.15 4.42
C GLU A 176 2.64 1.14 3.85
N SER A 177 3.02 0.42 2.80
CA SER A 177 2.19 -0.63 2.21
C SER A 177 1.95 -1.79 3.18
N ASN A 178 2.96 -2.20 3.96
CA ASN A 178 2.82 -3.23 4.98
C ASN A 178 1.93 -2.77 6.14
N ALA A 179 2.14 -1.55 6.65
CA ALA A 179 1.31 -0.96 7.68
C ALA A 179 -0.16 -0.86 7.24
N SER A 180 -0.40 -0.39 6.02
CA SER A 180 -1.73 -0.32 5.42
C SER A 180 -2.39 -1.69 5.28
N LYS A 181 -1.62 -2.70 4.86
CA LYS A 181 -2.10 -4.08 4.73
C LYS A 181 -2.54 -4.66 6.07
N GLU A 182 -1.75 -4.48 7.12
CA GLU A 182 -2.07 -5.02 8.45
C GLU A 182 -3.21 -4.26 9.11
N SER A 183 -3.28 -2.96 8.90
CA SER A 183 -4.41 -2.14 9.35
C SER A 183 -5.72 -2.57 8.69
N ALA A 184 -5.73 -2.76 7.37
CA ALA A 184 -6.90 -3.28 6.66
C ALA A 184 -7.29 -4.69 7.13
N ARG A 185 -6.30 -5.54 7.47
CA ARG A 185 -6.54 -6.86 8.06
C ARG A 185 -7.18 -6.74 9.44
N MET A 186 -6.66 -5.86 10.30
CA MET A 186 -7.19 -5.63 11.64
C MET A 186 -8.67 -5.20 11.60
N VAL A 187 -9.01 -4.23 10.75
CA VAL A 187 -10.40 -3.77 10.57
C VAL A 187 -11.30 -4.90 10.05
N ALA A 188 -10.83 -5.69 9.07
CA ALA A 188 -11.60 -6.81 8.54
C ALA A 188 -11.83 -7.90 9.60
N MET A 189 -10.83 -8.19 10.44
CA MET A 189 -10.96 -9.16 11.54
C MET A 189 -11.92 -8.66 12.61
N ARG A 190 -11.88 -7.37 12.96
CA ARG A 190 -12.82 -6.77 13.90
C ARG A 190 -14.26 -6.90 13.40
N ASN A 191 -14.52 -6.50 12.16
CA ASN A 191 -15.85 -6.60 11.56
C ASN A 191 -16.34 -8.07 11.50
N ALA A 192 -15.43 -9.02 11.24
CA ALA A 192 -15.76 -10.44 11.25
C ALA A 192 -16.11 -10.93 12.66
N THR A 193 -15.41 -10.45 13.69
CA THR A 193 -15.70 -10.77 15.09
C THR A 193 -17.06 -10.23 15.51
N ASP A 194 -17.34 -8.97 15.17
CA ASP A 194 -18.63 -8.33 15.49
C ASP A 194 -19.79 -9.11 14.82
N ALA A 195 -19.67 -9.44 13.52
CA ALA A 195 -20.66 -10.23 12.81
C ALA A 195 -20.83 -11.66 13.38
N ALA A 196 -19.76 -12.27 13.87
CA ALA A 196 -19.84 -13.58 14.54
C ALA A 196 -20.59 -13.51 15.87
N ASN A 197 -20.36 -12.46 16.66
CA ASN A 197 -21.09 -12.23 17.90
C ASN A 197 -22.57 -12.02 17.64
N ASP A 198 -22.96 -11.19 16.67
CA ASP A 198 -24.35 -10.99 16.26
C ASP A 198 -25.00 -12.32 15.84
N MET A 199 -24.29 -13.17 15.14
CA MET A 199 -24.78 -14.50 14.73
C MET A 199 -24.98 -15.41 15.93
N VAL A 200 -24.07 -15.42 16.92
CA VAL A 200 -24.22 -16.20 18.16
C VAL A 200 -25.46 -15.76 18.94
N ASP A 201 -25.68 -14.46 19.08
CA ASP A 201 -26.83 -13.92 19.77
C ASP A 201 -28.15 -14.32 19.08
N ASN A 202 -28.22 -14.20 17.76
CA ASN A 202 -29.37 -14.62 16.97
C ASN A 202 -29.62 -16.12 17.08
N LEU A 203 -28.59 -16.95 16.98
CA LEU A 203 -28.76 -18.41 17.14
C LEU A 203 -29.17 -18.78 18.54
N THR A 204 -28.67 -18.09 19.56
CA THR A 204 -29.10 -18.31 20.97
C THR A 204 -30.56 -17.96 21.16
N LEU A 205 -31.04 -16.88 20.56
CA LEU A 205 -32.45 -16.50 20.58
C LEU A 205 -33.31 -17.59 19.93
N ILE A 206 -32.97 -18.03 18.73
CA ILE A 206 -33.67 -19.08 17.98
C ILE A 206 -33.67 -20.39 18.78
N PHE A 207 -32.53 -20.79 19.34
CA PHE A 207 -32.42 -21.97 20.17
C PHE A 207 -33.38 -21.93 21.37
N ASN A 208 -33.41 -20.82 22.10
CA ASN A 208 -34.30 -20.64 23.24
C ASN A 208 -35.79 -20.67 22.84
N GLN A 209 -36.13 -20.05 21.69
CA GLN A 209 -37.49 -20.12 21.14
C GLN A 209 -37.90 -21.57 20.80
N MET A 210 -37.05 -22.31 20.11
CA MET A 210 -37.29 -23.71 19.75
C MET A 210 -37.38 -24.59 20.99
N ARG A 211 -36.52 -24.39 21.97
CA ARG A 211 -36.56 -25.10 23.24
C ARG A 211 -37.91 -24.87 23.98
N GLN A 212 -38.34 -23.60 24.08
CA GLN A 212 -39.62 -23.25 24.70
C GLN A 212 -40.81 -23.85 23.95
N ALA A 213 -40.80 -23.80 22.61
CA ALA A 213 -41.83 -24.40 21.78
C ALA A 213 -41.89 -25.92 21.97
N GLY A 214 -40.74 -26.60 22.03
CA GLY A 214 -40.67 -28.04 22.32
C GLY A 214 -41.22 -28.39 23.68
N ILE A 215 -40.86 -27.70 24.75
CA ILE A 215 -41.40 -27.91 26.11
C ILE A 215 -42.89 -27.67 26.10
N THR A 216 -43.39 -26.61 25.46
CA THR A 216 -44.83 -26.32 25.40
C THR A 216 -45.58 -27.42 24.65
N GLN A 217 -45.04 -27.95 23.58
CA GLN A 217 -45.60 -29.04 22.81
C GLN A 217 -45.67 -30.32 23.65
N GLU A 218 -44.59 -30.68 24.35
CA GLU A 218 -44.58 -31.86 25.24
C GLU A 218 -45.66 -31.77 26.35
N ILE A 219 -45.80 -30.59 26.99
CA ILE A 219 -46.78 -30.31 27.97
C ILE A 219 -48.25 -30.48 27.40
N ALA A 220 -48.47 -29.95 26.19
CA ALA A 220 -49.73 -30.02 25.49
C ALA A 220 -50.11 -31.50 25.15
N GLU A 221 -49.10 -32.27 24.65
CA GLU A 221 -49.31 -33.70 24.35
C GLU A 221 -49.63 -34.51 25.58
N ILE A 222 -48.94 -34.30 26.71
CA ILE A 222 -49.19 -34.94 27.98
C ILE A 222 -50.61 -34.57 28.47
N SER A 223 -51.00 -33.32 28.41
CA SER A 223 -52.29 -32.81 28.83
C SER A 223 -53.43 -33.38 27.97
N ALA A 224 -53.26 -33.46 26.66
CA ALA A 224 -54.20 -34.04 25.72
C ALA A 224 -54.37 -35.57 25.94
N GLY A 225 -53.23 -36.26 26.16
CA GLY A 225 -53.23 -37.69 26.49
C GLY A 225 -54.00 -37.99 27.78
N ARG A 226 -53.89 -37.17 28.82
CA ARG A 226 -54.65 -37.29 30.06
C ARG A 226 -56.14 -37.07 29.85
N ALA A 227 -56.49 -36.00 29.10
CA ALA A 227 -57.92 -35.71 28.81
C ALA A 227 -58.58 -36.78 27.94
N ALA A 228 -57.82 -37.57 27.18
CA ALA A 228 -58.33 -38.69 26.40
C ALA A 228 -58.58 -40.01 27.24
N LEU A 229 -58.02 -40.06 28.44
CA LEU A 229 -58.16 -41.21 29.37
C LEU A 229 -59.20 -40.99 30.45
N GLU A 230 -59.75 -39.81 30.60
CA GLU A 230 -60.90 -39.45 31.40
C GLU A 230 -62.19 -39.51 30.55
#